data_2bcf60f2d46812d38da5648722910570
#
_entry.id   2bcf60f2d46812d38da5648722910570
#
_cell.length_a   1.000
_cell.length_b   1.000
_cell.length_c   1.000
_cell.angle_alpha   90.00
_cell.angle_beta   90.00
_cell.angle_gamma   90.00
#
_symmetry.space_group_name_H-M   'P 1'
#
loop_
_entity.id
_entity.type
_entity.pdbx_description
1 polymer ?
#
loop_
_entity_poly.entity_id
_entity_poly.type
_entity_poly.pdbx_seq_one_letter_code
_entity_poly.pdbx_strand_id
1 'polypeptide(L)'
;MTSAPESDSVELLVFSDDLDTRKQVIEAVGRRPDKGLPRVTWFECATAEAVRLALKENPTRFAALVFDSEVKKFGGMGLAHELLTEMDSRPAVVMLTARPQDGWLSAWAHADAVVSRPLDPVAVAQAVAQAMRKQLAK
;
A
#
# COMPACT_ATOMS: atom_id res chain seq x y z
N MET A 1 30.61 4.50 6.92
CA MET A 1 29.91 4.23 7.00
C MET A 1 29.08 3.85 6.59
N THR A 2 28.75 3.92 6.55
CA THR A 2 28.09 3.61 6.42
C THR A 2 27.32 3.00 5.95
N SER A 3 27.28 2.59 5.51
CA SER A 3 26.65 1.60 5.04
C SER A 3 25.29 1.35 5.31
N ALA A 4 24.85 1.64 6.03
CA ALA A 4 23.62 1.59 6.58
C ALA A 4 22.41 1.90 5.75
N PRO A 5 22.42 2.66 4.67
CA PRO A 5 21.20 3.03 3.96
C PRO A 5 20.36 1.86 3.49
N GLU A 6 20.98 0.77 3.08
CA GLU A 6 20.20 -0.37 2.60
C GLU A 6 19.52 -1.13 3.72
N SER A 7 20.17 -1.23 4.87
CA SER A 7 19.58 -1.93 6.01
C SER A 7 18.41 -1.15 6.61
N ASP A 8 18.33 0.16 6.31
CA ASP A 8 17.25 1.01 6.81
C ASP A 8 16.09 1.14 5.82
N SER A 9 16.18 0.49 4.67
CA SER A 9 15.10 0.59 3.69
C SER A 9 14.13 -0.56 3.83
N VAL A 10 12.87 -0.28 3.51
CA VAL A 10 11.81 -1.27 3.49
C VAL A 10 11.14 -1.21 2.14
N GLU A 11 10.43 -2.28 1.81
CA GLU A 11 9.75 -2.39 0.53
C GLU A 11 8.25 -2.19 0.72
N LEU A 12 7.65 -1.41 -0.18
CA LEU A 12 6.21 -1.22 -0.24
C LEU A 12 5.70 -1.77 -1.56
N LEU A 13 4.44 -2.22 -1.58
CA LEU A 13 3.80 -2.69 -2.80
C LEU A 13 2.70 -1.70 -3.19
N VAL A 14 2.66 -1.32 -4.47
CA VAL A 14 1.54 -0.55 -5.01
C VAL A 14 0.88 -1.33 -6.14
N PHE A 15 -0.45 -1.47 -6.05
CA PHE A 15 -1.26 -2.20 -7.01
C PHE A 15 -2.25 -1.25 -7.69
N SER A 16 -2.07 -1.04 -8.96
CA SER A 16 -2.99 -0.32 -9.84
C SER A 16 -2.68 -0.71 -11.28
N ASP A 17 -3.69 -0.84 -12.12
CA ASP A 17 -3.48 -1.08 -13.55
C ASP A 17 -3.18 0.23 -14.28
N ASP A 18 -3.21 1.37 -13.59
CA ASP A 18 -2.94 2.68 -14.15
C ASP A 18 -1.54 3.15 -13.75
N LEU A 19 -0.66 3.27 -14.74
CA LEU A 19 0.71 3.71 -14.49
C LEU A 19 0.76 5.08 -13.82
N ASP A 20 -0.11 6.01 -14.23
CA ASP A 20 -0.12 7.36 -13.64
C ASP A 20 -0.49 7.33 -12.16
N THR A 21 -1.44 6.48 -11.78
CA THR A 21 -1.79 6.30 -10.36
C THR A 21 -0.59 5.79 -9.57
N ARG A 22 0.12 4.79 -10.09
CA ARG A 22 1.31 4.28 -9.40
C ARG A 22 2.37 5.36 -9.24
N LYS A 23 2.60 6.15 -10.30
CA LYS A 23 3.56 7.27 -10.24
C LYS A 23 3.16 8.32 -9.22
N GLN A 24 1.87 8.67 -9.16
CA GLN A 24 1.39 9.66 -8.18
C GLN A 24 1.67 9.21 -6.75
N VAL A 25 1.41 7.94 -6.47
CA VAL A 25 1.66 7.38 -5.13
C VAL A 25 3.15 7.42 -4.81
N ILE A 26 3.97 6.94 -5.71
CA ILE A 26 5.42 6.85 -5.49
C ILE A 26 6.01 8.25 -5.29
N GLU A 27 5.62 9.21 -6.10
CA GLU A 27 6.10 10.59 -5.99
C GLU A 27 5.61 11.27 -4.71
N ALA A 28 4.38 11.00 -4.31
CA ALA A 28 3.83 11.58 -3.09
C ALA A 28 4.60 11.13 -1.84
N VAL A 29 4.99 9.87 -1.80
CA VAL A 29 5.73 9.31 -0.67
C VAL A 29 7.18 9.75 -0.68
N GLY A 30 7.79 9.87 -1.87
CA GLY A 30 9.19 10.22 -2.00
C GLY A 30 10.10 9.14 -1.42
N ARG A 31 11.22 9.56 -0.86
CA ARG A 31 12.19 8.62 -0.27
C ARG A 31 11.67 7.97 1.01
N ARG A 32 10.89 8.74 1.78
CA ARG A 32 10.23 8.25 2.99
C ARG A 32 9.01 9.10 3.21
N PRO A 33 7.91 8.53 3.73
CA PRO A 33 6.68 9.30 3.86
C PRO A 33 6.70 10.30 5.03
N ASP A 34 7.58 10.11 6.01
CA ASP A 34 7.67 11.01 7.15
C ASP A 34 9.00 10.78 7.88
N LYS A 35 9.33 11.72 8.75
CA LYS A 35 10.52 11.63 9.59
C LYS A 35 10.45 10.42 10.51
N GLY A 36 11.59 9.82 10.76
CA GLY A 36 11.66 8.67 11.65
C GLY A 36 11.30 7.34 11.02
N LEU A 37 10.83 7.36 9.79
CA LEU A 37 10.53 6.14 9.07
C LEU A 37 11.70 5.76 8.16
N PRO A 38 11.87 4.47 7.86
CA PRO A 38 12.93 4.06 6.93
C PRO A 38 12.63 4.53 5.51
N ARG A 39 13.66 4.52 4.69
CA ARG A 39 13.50 4.76 3.26
C ARG A 39 12.66 3.65 2.66
N VAL A 40 11.97 3.97 1.56
CA VAL A 40 11.10 3.01 0.90
C VAL A 40 11.59 2.73 -0.52
N THR A 41 11.43 1.48 -0.92
CA THR A 41 11.52 1.06 -2.31
C THR A 41 10.18 0.47 -2.69
N TRP A 42 9.88 0.46 -3.98
CA TRP A 42 8.54 0.08 -4.44
C TRP A 42 8.57 -1.15 -5.32
N PHE A 43 7.59 -2.02 -5.09
CA PHE A 43 7.28 -3.13 -5.96
C PHE A 43 5.94 -2.83 -6.62
N GLU A 44 5.94 -2.59 -7.92
CA GLU A 44 4.73 -2.19 -8.64
C GLU A 44 4.04 -3.41 -9.22
N CYS A 45 2.73 -3.49 -9.01
CA CYS A 45 1.90 -4.54 -9.58
C CYS A 45 0.80 -3.91 -10.42
N ALA A 46 0.67 -4.34 -11.65
CA ALA A 46 -0.41 -3.89 -12.53
C ALA A 46 -1.59 -4.86 -12.56
N THR A 47 -1.44 -6.05 -11.98
CA THR A 47 -2.46 -7.10 -11.99
C THR A 47 -2.64 -7.72 -10.62
N ALA A 48 -3.83 -8.26 -10.37
CA ALA A 48 -4.10 -8.98 -9.13
C ALA A 48 -3.23 -10.23 -9.00
N GLU A 49 -2.94 -10.90 -10.12
CA GLU A 49 -2.08 -12.09 -10.11
C GLU A 49 -0.68 -11.76 -9.61
N ALA A 50 -0.13 -10.61 -10.00
CA ALA A 50 1.19 -10.20 -9.53
C ALA A 50 1.20 -9.99 -8.01
N VAL A 51 0.13 -9.41 -7.47
CA VAL A 51 0.00 -9.23 -6.03
C VAL A 51 -0.09 -10.57 -5.32
N ARG A 52 -0.92 -11.48 -5.83
CA ARG A 52 -1.09 -12.80 -5.24
C ARG A 52 0.23 -13.56 -5.18
N LEU A 53 0.97 -13.50 -6.27
CA LEU A 53 2.26 -14.19 -6.35
C LEU A 53 3.26 -13.61 -5.35
N ALA A 54 3.37 -12.28 -5.28
CA ALA A 54 4.30 -11.63 -4.37
C ALA A 54 4.02 -11.98 -2.90
N LEU A 55 2.74 -11.95 -2.50
CA LEU A 55 2.37 -12.25 -1.12
C LEU A 55 2.44 -13.73 -0.81
N LYS A 56 2.25 -14.59 -1.79
CA LYS A 56 2.41 -16.03 -1.60
C LYS A 56 3.87 -16.39 -1.36
N GLU A 57 4.78 -15.75 -2.10
CA GLU A 57 6.21 -16.01 -1.95
C GLU A 57 6.73 -15.56 -0.60
N ASN A 58 6.28 -14.38 -0.13
CA ASN A 58 6.71 -13.86 1.16
C ASN A 58 5.64 -12.93 1.74
N PRO A 59 4.76 -13.44 2.61
CA PRO A 59 3.67 -12.62 3.18
C PRO A 59 4.13 -11.45 4.03
N THR A 60 5.37 -11.48 4.52
CA THR A 60 5.89 -10.44 5.41
C THR A 60 6.87 -9.50 4.72
N ARG A 61 6.97 -9.59 3.40
CA ARG A 61 7.95 -8.84 2.62
C ARG A 61 7.75 -7.33 2.68
N PHE A 62 6.50 -6.88 2.71
CA PHE A 62 6.19 -5.46 2.54
C PHE A 62 5.83 -4.78 3.85
N ALA A 63 6.34 -3.56 4.03
CA ALA A 63 6.01 -2.75 5.20
C ALA A 63 4.63 -2.09 5.08
N ALA A 64 4.08 -2.00 3.88
CA ALA A 64 2.71 -1.57 3.64
C ALA A 64 2.30 -1.93 2.22
N LEU A 65 1.01 -2.07 2.01
CA LEU A 65 0.42 -2.30 0.69
C LEU A 65 -0.46 -1.10 0.34
N VAL A 66 -0.36 -0.63 -0.90
CA VAL A 66 -1.25 0.42 -1.41
C VAL A 66 -2.05 -0.18 -2.56
N PHE A 67 -3.36 -0.26 -2.40
CA PHE A 67 -4.25 -0.92 -3.34
C PHE A 67 -5.22 0.10 -3.95
N ASP A 68 -5.31 0.11 -5.27
CA ASP A 68 -6.26 0.93 -6.02
C ASP A 68 -7.58 0.16 -6.17
N SER A 69 -8.67 0.72 -5.64
CA SER A 69 -9.97 0.09 -5.75
C SER A 69 -10.56 0.16 -7.16
N GLU A 70 -9.98 0.99 -8.03
CA GLU A 70 -10.52 1.27 -9.37
C GLU A 70 -9.90 0.46 -10.48
N VAL A 71 -9.20 -0.63 -10.16
CA VAL A 71 -8.63 -1.52 -11.18
C VAL A 71 -9.75 -2.22 -11.93
N LYS A 72 -9.66 -2.23 -13.25
CA LYS A 72 -10.76 -2.67 -14.12
C LYS A 72 -11.15 -4.13 -13.97
N LYS A 73 -10.19 -5.03 -13.92
CA LYS A 73 -10.49 -6.47 -13.87
C LYS A 73 -10.84 -6.95 -12.48
N PHE A 74 -10.03 -6.59 -11.50
CA PHE A 74 -10.26 -7.02 -10.12
C PHE A 74 -9.68 -5.95 -9.20
N GLY A 75 -10.56 -5.17 -8.59
CA GLY A 75 -10.15 -4.01 -7.81
C GLY A 75 -9.53 -4.34 -6.47
N GLY A 76 -8.86 -3.35 -5.92
CA GLY A 76 -8.09 -3.51 -4.69
C GLY A 76 -8.93 -3.93 -3.50
N MET A 77 -10.19 -3.51 -3.41
CA MET A 77 -11.02 -3.90 -2.27
C MET A 77 -11.33 -5.38 -2.25
N GLY A 78 -11.74 -5.93 -3.40
CA GLY A 78 -12.00 -7.36 -3.51
C GLY A 78 -10.74 -8.19 -3.30
N LEU A 79 -9.64 -7.73 -3.86
CA LEU A 79 -8.35 -8.40 -3.70
C LEU A 79 -7.90 -8.39 -2.24
N ALA A 80 -8.01 -7.24 -1.58
CA ALA A 80 -7.62 -7.15 -0.17
C ALA A 80 -8.48 -8.07 0.69
N HIS A 81 -9.79 -8.09 0.47
CA HIS A 81 -10.67 -8.97 1.22
C HIS A 81 -10.29 -10.44 1.01
N GLU A 82 -10.06 -10.83 -0.25
CA GLU A 82 -9.66 -12.19 -0.58
C GLU A 82 -8.36 -12.60 0.13
N LEU A 83 -7.33 -11.75 0.02
CA LEU A 83 -6.00 -12.12 0.48
C LEU A 83 -5.84 -11.98 1.99
N LEU A 84 -6.46 -10.97 2.59
CA LEU A 84 -6.15 -10.63 3.98
C LEU A 84 -7.10 -11.26 5.00
N THR A 85 -8.28 -11.68 4.56
CA THR A 85 -9.28 -12.26 5.48
C THR A 85 -8.73 -13.48 6.22
N GLU A 86 -7.94 -14.31 5.55
CA GLU A 86 -7.44 -15.55 6.12
C GLU A 86 -6.01 -15.46 6.66
N MET A 87 -5.41 -14.28 6.62
CA MET A 87 -4.05 -14.10 7.13
C MET A 87 -4.10 -13.85 8.64
N ASP A 88 -3.27 -14.59 9.39
CA ASP A 88 -3.14 -14.39 10.83
C ASP A 88 -2.50 -13.04 11.15
N SER A 89 -1.46 -12.68 10.41
CA SER A 89 -0.78 -11.40 10.58
C SER A 89 -0.90 -10.62 9.28
N ARG A 90 -1.89 -9.73 9.23
CA ARG A 90 -2.18 -8.97 8.01
C ARG A 90 -1.19 -7.84 7.83
N PRO A 91 -0.66 -7.65 6.61
CA PRO A 91 0.10 -6.43 6.30
C PRO A 91 -0.81 -5.20 6.38
N ALA A 92 -0.23 -4.06 6.70
CA ALA A 92 -1.00 -2.82 6.72
C ALA A 92 -1.34 -2.40 5.29
N VAL A 93 -2.57 -1.92 5.08
CA VAL A 93 -3.09 -1.59 3.75
C VAL A 93 -3.62 -0.17 3.70
N VAL A 94 -3.20 0.57 2.67
CA VAL A 94 -3.78 1.85 2.29
C VAL A 94 -4.66 1.60 1.06
N MET A 95 -5.92 2.02 1.13
CA MET A 95 -6.85 1.86 0.01
C MET A 95 -7.07 3.20 -0.68
N LEU A 96 -6.91 3.21 -2.00
CA LEU A 96 -7.23 4.37 -2.82
C LEU A 96 -8.64 4.19 -3.37
N THR A 97 -9.53 5.13 -3.08
CA THR A 97 -10.94 5.02 -3.50
C THR A 97 -11.31 6.13 -4.46
N ALA A 98 -12.35 5.89 -5.26
CA ALA A 98 -12.86 6.90 -6.19
C ALA A 98 -13.61 8.01 -5.44
N ARG A 99 -14.31 7.65 -4.36
CA ARG A 99 -15.22 8.57 -3.68
C ARG A 99 -15.12 8.42 -2.16
N PRO A 100 -15.30 9.53 -1.40
CA PRO A 100 -15.26 9.43 0.06
C PRO A 100 -16.28 8.45 0.64
N GLN A 101 -17.46 8.33 0.03
CA GLN A 101 -18.51 7.44 0.52
C GLN A 101 -18.17 5.95 0.38
N ASP A 102 -17.09 5.61 -0.31
CA ASP A 102 -16.65 4.22 -0.43
C ASP A 102 -15.88 3.75 0.80
N GLY A 103 -15.68 4.62 1.78
CA GLY A 103 -14.88 4.30 2.96
C GLY A 103 -15.37 3.09 3.75
N TRP A 104 -16.70 2.84 3.79
CA TRP A 104 -17.22 1.69 4.52
C TRP A 104 -16.77 0.36 3.91
N LEU A 105 -16.56 0.32 2.60
CA LEU A 105 -16.03 -0.87 1.94
C LEU A 105 -14.58 -1.14 2.33
N SER A 106 -13.86 -0.08 2.70
CA SER A 106 -12.46 -0.21 3.10
C SER A 106 -12.30 -0.99 4.40
N ALA A 107 -13.24 -0.82 5.33
CA ALA A 107 -13.24 -1.62 6.56
C ALA A 107 -13.47 -3.10 6.25
N TRP A 108 -14.39 -3.40 5.33
CA TRP A 108 -14.64 -4.76 4.89
C TRP A 108 -13.40 -5.37 4.25
N ALA A 109 -12.60 -4.58 3.57
CA ALA A 109 -11.38 -5.01 2.88
C ALA A 109 -10.16 -5.00 3.80
N HIS A 110 -10.31 -4.73 5.09
CA HIS A 110 -9.22 -4.70 6.08
C HIS A 110 -8.23 -3.55 5.84
N ALA A 111 -8.68 -2.45 5.24
CA ALA A 111 -7.83 -1.29 5.02
C ALA A 111 -7.54 -0.56 6.33
N ASP A 112 -6.31 -0.11 6.50
CA ASP A 112 -5.87 0.62 7.69
C ASP A 112 -5.97 2.12 7.48
N ALA A 113 -5.94 2.57 6.23
CA ALA A 113 -6.11 3.98 5.86
C ALA A 113 -6.74 4.06 4.49
N VAL A 114 -7.40 5.16 4.22
CA VAL A 114 -8.13 5.38 2.96
C VAL A 114 -7.76 6.75 2.41
N VAL A 115 -7.49 6.83 1.12
CA VAL A 115 -7.31 8.09 0.43
C VAL A 115 -8.26 8.11 -0.76
N SER A 116 -9.12 9.13 -0.81
CA SER A 116 -10.08 9.29 -1.91
C SER A 116 -9.49 10.19 -3.01
N ARG A 117 -9.88 9.91 -4.25
CA ARG A 117 -9.50 10.77 -5.36
C ARG A 117 -10.20 12.13 -5.28
N PRO A 118 -9.59 13.19 -5.79
CA PRO A 118 -8.25 13.22 -6.39
C PRO A 118 -7.16 13.02 -5.32
N LEU A 119 -6.10 12.31 -5.69
CA LEU A 119 -5.04 11.94 -4.75
C LEU A 119 -4.20 13.17 -4.37
N ASP A 120 -4.36 13.63 -3.14
CA ASP A 120 -3.56 14.70 -2.60
C ASP A 120 -2.23 14.12 -2.10
N PRO A 121 -1.07 14.65 -2.55
CA PRO A 121 0.22 14.08 -2.14
C PRO A 121 0.44 14.03 -0.63
N VAL A 122 -0.01 15.05 0.09
CA VAL A 122 0.14 15.07 1.55
C VAL A 122 -0.71 13.98 2.19
N ALA A 123 -1.95 13.81 1.72
CA ALA A 123 -2.84 12.78 2.25
C ALA A 123 -2.30 11.38 1.96
N VAL A 124 -1.75 11.17 0.76
CA VAL A 124 -1.15 9.88 0.40
C VAL A 124 0.04 9.58 1.31
N ALA A 125 0.95 10.55 1.48
CA ALA A 125 2.13 10.35 2.33
C ALA A 125 1.73 10.07 3.77
N GLN A 126 0.74 10.79 4.30
CA GLN A 126 0.27 10.56 5.67
C GLN A 126 -0.34 9.18 5.86
N ALA A 127 -1.14 8.73 4.89
CA ALA A 127 -1.77 7.41 4.95
C ALA A 127 -0.71 6.30 4.91
N VAL A 128 0.27 6.43 4.02
CA VAL A 128 1.35 5.45 3.92
C VAL A 128 2.19 5.44 5.19
N ALA A 129 2.51 6.63 5.74
CA ALA A 129 3.25 6.72 6.99
C ALA A 129 2.51 6.02 8.13
N GLN A 130 1.21 6.24 8.24
CA GLN A 130 0.38 5.60 9.26
C GLN A 130 0.40 4.08 9.12
N ALA A 131 0.25 3.58 7.90
CA ALA A 131 0.28 2.14 7.64
C ALA A 131 1.64 1.54 7.97
N MET A 132 2.72 2.22 7.61
CA MET A 132 4.07 1.75 7.91
C MET A 132 4.30 1.70 9.43
N ARG A 133 3.88 2.73 10.16
CA ARG A 133 4.05 2.74 11.61
C ARG A 133 3.30 1.59 12.27
N LYS A 134 2.10 1.31 11.81
CA LYS A 134 1.32 0.19 12.31
C LYS A 134 2.02 -1.14 12.03
N GLN A 135 2.51 -1.33 10.82
CA GLN A 135 3.16 -2.57 10.42
C GLN A 135 4.49 -2.77 11.16
N LEU A 136 5.31 -1.71 11.26
CA LEU A 136 6.62 -1.81 11.88
C LEU A 136 6.57 -1.92 13.39
N ALA A 137 5.42 -1.61 14.00
CA ALA A 137 5.22 -1.75 15.46
C ALA A 137 4.85 -3.17 15.87
N LYS A 138 4.59 -4.06 14.91
CA LYS A 138 4.20 -5.45 15.23
C LYS A 138 5.36 -6.28 15.75
#